data_fff8e985729cb2f43a77c2cd0656a100
#
_entry.id   fff8e985729cb2f43a77c2cd0656a100
#
_cell.length_a   1.000
_cell.length_b   1.000
_cell.length_c   1.000
_cell.angle_alpha   90.00
_cell.angle_beta   90.00
_cell.angle_gamma   90.00
#
_symmetry.space_group_name_H-M   'P 1'
#
loop_
_entity.id
_entity.type
_entity.pdbx_description
1 polymer ?
#
loop_
_entity_poly.entity_id
_entity_poly.type
_entity_poly.pdbx_seq_one_letter_code
_entity_poly.pdbx_strand_id
1 'polypeptide(L)'
;MKHNLYQICFILFALSVEAIYSQTYIVADTGQEKFYNNTEEITAPFPGEDYYGQDAHFDGYQPSYTDNGDGTITDLNTGLMWQKAVSEKMTFDEALSSVDAFSLAGYDDWRLPTIKELYSIILFSGVDPSGWQGSDTDLLTPFIDTAIFEFEYGDESAGERIIDAQYWSSTIYVSTTMNGNETAFGVNFADGRIKGYPAEPVGPPGQEFIMTSFVRYVRGSEYGVNDFTDNGSGSVTDQATGLMWIQGDSEIGLNWEEALSWVAQKNTENYLGYSDWRMPNAKELQGIVDYTRSPETTNSAAIGPLFTCSVITDEDGEDNYPFYWTGTTHANMQVNGKYAVYISFGEALGWMEMPPNSGNFQLLDVHGAGAQRSDPKSGDPSDWPYGHGPQGDVIRIYNYVRCVRDAGSTDIEENDDQNTPDKFGLIENYPNPFNSTTTIRFSLETHGDVSLQIYDITGRLVETVVNGTIRGEHEVVWDASGYPSGVYLIRLSHGDRTHTRKTLLLK
;
A
#
# COMPACT_ATOMS: atom_id res chain seq x y z
N MET A 1 8.07 78.36 -9.39
CA MET A 1 7.59 77.19 -10.12
C MET A 1 8.04 75.97 -9.36
N LYS A 2 7.09 75.32 -8.64
CA LYS A 2 7.35 74.11 -7.84
C LYS A 2 6.93 72.89 -8.68
N HIS A 3 7.86 72.01 -9.03
CA HIS A 3 7.57 70.73 -9.67
C HIS A 3 7.30 69.68 -8.58
N ASN A 4 6.09 69.15 -8.51
CA ASN A 4 5.71 67.96 -7.71
C ASN A 4 6.07 66.73 -8.54
N LEU A 5 6.97 65.92 -8.01
CA LEU A 5 7.25 64.55 -8.50
C LEU A 5 6.29 63.59 -7.74
N TYR A 6 5.36 63.02 -8.45
CA TYR A 6 4.57 61.88 -7.92
C TYR A 6 5.35 60.60 -8.14
N GLN A 7 5.80 59.95 -7.05
CA GLN A 7 6.30 58.58 -7.05
C GLN A 7 5.09 57.64 -7.11
N ILE A 8 4.95 56.93 -8.19
CA ILE A 8 3.99 55.84 -8.33
C ILE A 8 4.70 54.58 -7.78
N CYS A 9 4.28 54.10 -6.58
CA CYS A 9 4.63 52.79 -6.06
C CYS A 9 3.83 51.73 -6.82
N PHE A 10 4.50 50.94 -7.65
CA PHE A 10 3.94 49.67 -8.15
C PHE A 10 4.07 48.61 -7.05
N ILE A 11 2.94 48.26 -6.44
CA ILE A 11 2.85 47.06 -5.62
C ILE A 11 2.64 45.90 -6.59
N LEU A 12 3.69 45.13 -6.81
CA LEU A 12 3.59 43.79 -7.44
C LEU A 12 2.88 42.86 -6.47
N PHE A 13 1.63 42.57 -6.70
CA PHE A 13 0.94 41.41 -6.14
C PHE A 13 1.54 40.18 -6.85
N ALA A 14 2.38 39.43 -6.18
CA ALA A 14 2.70 38.06 -6.57
C ALA A 14 1.45 37.21 -6.28
N LEU A 15 0.65 36.94 -7.29
CA LEU A 15 -0.34 35.87 -7.25
C LEU A 15 0.45 34.56 -7.21
N SER A 16 0.53 33.93 -6.05
CA SER A 16 0.87 32.52 -5.93
C SER A 16 -0.27 31.76 -6.61
N VAL A 17 -0.04 31.29 -7.81
CA VAL A 17 -0.89 30.27 -8.43
C VAL A 17 -0.59 29.00 -7.65
N GLU A 18 -1.44 28.65 -6.70
CA GLU A 18 -1.46 27.30 -6.17
C GLU A 18 -1.75 26.37 -7.35
N ALA A 19 -0.78 25.54 -7.69
CA ALA A 19 -0.99 24.49 -8.67
C ALA A 19 -2.01 23.52 -8.09
N ILE A 20 -3.24 23.56 -8.59
CA ILE A 20 -4.23 22.52 -8.32
C ILE A 20 -3.71 21.28 -9.06
N TYR A 21 -3.09 20.37 -8.32
CA TYR A 21 -2.66 19.10 -8.85
C TYR A 21 -3.89 18.30 -9.25
N SER A 22 -4.01 17.97 -10.52
CA SER A 22 -5.06 17.08 -11.01
C SER A 22 -4.55 15.64 -10.85
N GLN A 23 -4.81 15.05 -9.68
CA GLN A 23 -4.61 13.62 -9.48
C GLN A 23 -5.27 12.84 -10.63
N THR A 24 -4.51 11.99 -11.32
CA THR A 24 -5.00 11.25 -12.50
C THR A 24 -5.50 9.86 -12.14
N TYR A 25 -5.00 9.27 -11.05
CA TYR A 25 -5.52 8.03 -10.52
C TYR A 25 -5.35 7.95 -9.00
N ILE A 26 -6.15 7.10 -8.39
CA ILE A 26 -6.19 6.86 -6.94
C ILE A 26 -5.44 5.57 -6.62
N VAL A 27 -4.53 5.61 -5.65
CA VAL A 27 -4.01 4.41 -5.03
C VAL A 27 -5.02 3.93 -4.00
N ALA A 28 -5.68 2.79 -4.27
CA ALA A 28 -6.64 2.22 -3.34
C ALA A 28 -5.94 1.68 -2.08
N ASP A 29 -6.62 1.80 -0.95
CA ASP A 29 -6.18 1.27 0.35
C ASP A 29 -5.88 -0.23 0.28
N THR A 30 -5.00 -0.71 1.15
CA THR A 30 -4.63 -2.12 1.26
C THR A 30 -5.70 -2.98 1.92
N GLY A 31 -6.67 -2.37 2.60
CA GLY A 31 -7.69 -3.05 3.39
C GLY A 31 -7.15 -3.66 4.69
N GLN A 32 -5.96 -3.25 5.15
CA GLN A 32 -5.43 -3.70 6.42
C GLN A 32 -5.97 -2.85 7.58
N GLU A 33 -6.82 -3.45 8.41
CA GLU A 33 -7.46 -2.79 9.56
C GLU A 33 -6.83 -3.19 10.91
N LYS A 34 -5.94 -4.20 10.91
CA LYS A 34 -5.35 -4.79 12.11
C LYS A 34 -3.95 -4.28 12.36
N PHE A 35 -3.62 -4.17 13.65
CA PHE A 35 -2.30 -3.75 14.12
C PHE A 35 -1.51 -4.94 14.65
N TYR A 36 -0.20 -4.92 14.47
CA TYR A 36 0.66 -6.02 14.81
C TYR A 36 1.98 -5.53 15.41
N ASN A 37 2.48 -6.26 16.40
CA ASN A 37 3.90 -6.17 16.78
C ASN A 37 4.75 -7.14 15.93
N ASN A 38 5.92 -7.52 16.42
CA ASN A 38 6.80 -8.45 15.71
C ASN A 38 6.34 -9.92 15.73
N THR A 39 5.23 -10.25 16.40
CA THR A 39 4.81 -11.63 16.62
C THR A 39 3.31 -11.88 16.56
N GLU A 40 2.48 -10.89 16.90
CA GLU A 40 1.04 -11.08 17.10
C GLU A 40 0.23 -9.80 16.80
N GLU A 41 -1.07 -9.95 16.66
CA GLU A 41 -2.03 -8.86 16.58
C GLU A 41 -2.10 -8.13 17.94
N ILE A 42 -2.10 -6.79 17.90
CA ILE A 42 -2.16 -5.92 19.06
C ILE A 42 -3.31 -4.91 18.94
N THR A 43 -3.63 -4.22 20.03
CA THR A 43 -4.50 -3.04 19.97
C THR A 43 -3.78 -1.91 19.25
N ALA A 44 -4.53 -0.99 18.61
CA ALA A 44 -3.97 0.15 17.92
C ALA A 44 -3.02 0.96 18.83
N PRO A 45 -1.73 1.08 18.49
CA PRO A 45 -0.78 1.90 19.25
C PRO A 45 -1.12 3.39 19.11
N PHE A 46 -0.86 4.17 20.17
CA PHE A 46 -1.01 5.62 20.12
C PHE A 46 0.27 6.30 19.61
N PRO A 47 0.17 7.58 19.15
CA PRO A 47 1.36 8.35 18.79
C PRO A 47 2.40 8.37 19.91
N GLY A 48 3.63 7.96 19.56
CA GLY A 48 4.75 7.85 20.50
C GLY A 48 4.89 6.50 21.20
N GLU A 49 3.99 5.56 20.98
CA GLU A 49 4.16 4.16 21.39
C GLU A 49 4.90 3.35 20.31
N ASP A 50 5.48 2.23 20.73
CA ASP A 50 6.12 1.28 19.82
C ASP A 50 5.09 0.77 18.80
N TYR A 51 5.54 0.52 17.56
CA TYR A 51 4.70 0.08 16.43
C TYR A 51 3.65 1.09 15.96
N TYR A 52 3.66 2.34 16.41
CA TYR A 52 2.83 3.39 15.81
C TYR A 52 3.30 3.72 14.38
N GLY A 53 2.37 4.03 13.47
CA GLY A 53 2.68 4.42 12.10
C GLY A 53 2.60 3.25 11.09
N GLN A 54 1.99 2.12 11.49
CA GLN A 54 1.64 1.02 10.58
C GLN A 54 0.58 1.44 9.57
N ASP A 55 0.41 0.66 8.51
CA ASP A 55 -0.57 0.84 7.44
C ASP A 55 -1.99 1.15 7.98
N ALA A 56 -2.49 0.33 8.91
CA ALA A 56 -3.82 0.47 9.50
C ALA A 56 -4.05 1.78 10.30
N HIS A 57 -3.04 2.65 10.50
CA HIS A 57 -3.23 3.98 11.09
C HIS A 57 -3.68 5.02 10.06
N PHE A 58 -3.56 4.73 8.77
CA PHE A 58 -3.76 5.71 7.70
C PHE A 58 -4.92 5.26 6.82
N ASP A 59 -6.08 5.90 6.99
CA ASP A 59 -7.26 5.66 6.15
C ASP A 59 -6.98 6.17 4.73
N GLY A 60 -6.80 5.24 3.77
CA GLY A 60 -6.70 5.53 2.35
C GLY A 60 -8.06 5.51 1.64
N TYR A 61 -8.02 5.54 0.32
CA TYR A 61 -9.21 5.36 -0.52
C TYR A 61 -9.66 3.89 -0.45
N GLN A 62 -10.69 3.62 0.33
CA GLN A 62 -11.18 2.25 0.51
C GLN A 62 -11.60 1.62 -0.82
N PRO A 63 -11.29 0.33 -1.08
CA PRO A 63 -11.71 -0.38 -2.28
C PRO A 63 -13.22 -0.22 -2.53
N SER A 64 -13.59 0.14 -3.74
CA SER A 64 -14.98 0.45 -4.09
C SER A 64 -15.32 -0.11 -5.46
N TYR A 65 -16.25 -1.07 -5.51
CA TYR A 65 -16.58 -1.82 -6.70
C TYR A 65 -18.07 -1.81 -7.00
N THR A 66 -18.41 -1.95 -8.28
CA THR A 66 -19.77 -2.22 -8.76
C THR A 66 -19.79 -3.51 -9.55
N ASP A 67 -20.57 -4.50 -9.10
CA ASP A 67 -20.91 -5.66 -9.93
C ASP A 67 -21.96 -5.22 -10.96
N ASN A 68 -21.60 -5.25 -12.24
CA ASN A 68 -22.48 -4.81 -13.32
C ASN A 68 -23.55 -5.85 -13.68
N GLY A 69 -23.49 -7.06 -13.12
CA GLY A 69 -24.45 -8.14 -13.34
C GLY A 69 -24.33 -8.83 -14.71
N ASP A 70 -23.31 -8.51 -15.48
CA ASP A 70 -23.04 -9.04 -16.84
C ASP A 70 -21.71 -9.81 -16.93
N GLY A 71 -21.13 -10.15 -15.78
CA GLY A 71 -19.84 -10.81 -15.65
C GLY A 71 -18.66 -9.84 -15.54
N THR A 72 -18.93 -8.54 -15.41
CA THR A 72 -17.91 -7.51 -15.23
C THR A 72 -18.05 -6.78 -13.89
N ILE A 73 -16.91 -6.29 -13.38
CA ILE A 73 -16.80 -5.46 -12.19
C ILE A 73 -16.19 -4.12 -12.59
N THR A 74 -16.82 -3.01 -12.21
CA THR A 74 -16.23 -1.68 -12.30
C THR A 74 -15.55 -1.32 -10.99
N ASP A 75 -14.25 -1.03 -11.03
CA ASP A 75 -13.50 -0.44 -9.93
C ASP A 75 -13.72 1.09 -9.96
N LEU A 76 -14.36 1.61 -8.93
CA LEU A 76 -14.73 3.04 -8.85
C LEU A 76 -13.54 3.93 -8.48
N ASN A 77 -12.47 3.37 -7.93
CA ASN A 77 -11.26 4.11 -7.58
C ASN A 77 -10.33 4.28 -8.79
N THR A 78 -10.14 3.22 -9.55
CA THR A 78 -9.20 3.23 -10.70
C THR A 78 -9.89 3.55 -12.03
N GLY A 79 -11.21 3.39 -12.09
CA GLY A 79 -11.99 3.49 -13.34
C GLY A 79 -11.80 2.29 -14.27
N LEU A 80 -11.08 1.25 -13.83
CA LEU A 80 -10.88 0.02 -14.58
C LEU A 80 -12.13 -0.86 -14.51
N MET A 81 -12.35 -1.62 -15.58
CA MET A 81 -13.38 -2.67 -15.58
C MET A 81 -12.69 -4.03 -15.69
N TRP A 82 -13.08 -4.95 -14.80
CA TRP A 82 -12.48 -6.26 -14.64
C TRP A 82 -13.43 -7.37 -15.05
N GLN A 83 -12.88 -8.46 -15.58
CA GLN A 83 -13.56 -9.74 -15.64
C GLN A 83 -13.83 -10.23 -14.20
N LYS A 84 -15.08 -10.60 -13.89
CA LYS A 84 -15.46 -11.13 -12.57
C LYS A 84 -14.98 -12.56 -12.34
N ALA A 85 -15.17 -13.41 -13.34
CA ALA A 85 -14.88 -14.84 -13.28
C ALA A 85 -13.36 -15.13 -13.28
N VAL A 86 -13.00 -16.27 -12.70
CA VAL A 86 -11.67 -16.88 -12.84
C VAL A 86 -11.58 -17.54 -14.21
N SER A 87 -10.43 -17.45 -14.88
CA SER A 87 -10.16 -18.26 -16.10
C SER A 87 -9.66 -19.65 -15.73
N GLU A 88 -9.62 -20.55 -16.72
CA GLU A 88 -8.72 -21.69 -16.63
C GLU A 88 -7.28 -21.22 -16.57
N LYS A 89 -6.37 -22.02 -15.98
CA LYS A 89 -4.93 -21.74 -16.02
C LYS A 89 -4.39 -21.97 -17.41
N MET A 90 -3.57 -21.03 -17.87
CA MET A 90 -2.96 -21.06 -19.21
C MET A 90 -1.50 -20.60 -19.16
N THR A 91 -0.74 -20.94 -20.18
CA THR A 91 0.62 -20.43 -20.36
C THR A 91 0.60 -18.91 -20.61
N PHE A 92 1.76 -18.27 -20.48
CA PHE A 92 1.86 -16.83 -20.74
C PHE A 92 1.51 -16.47 -22.19
N ASP A 93 1.99 -17.26 -23.17
CA ASP A 93 1.67 -17.09 -24.58
C ASP A 93 0.17 -17.27 -24.88
N GLU A 94 -0.46 -18.26 -24.25
CA GLU A 94 -1.92 -18.45 -24.36
C GLU A 94 -2.66 -17.27 -23.77
N ALA A 95 -2.21 -16.73 -22.62
CA ALA A 95 -2.81 -15.57 -21.96
C ALA A 95 -2.75 -14.32 -22.85
N LEU A 96 -1.64 -14.10 -23.54
CA LEU A 96 -1.50 -12.99 -24.49
C LEU A 96 -2.32 -13.19 -25.75
N SER A 97 -2.26 -14.38 -26.36
CA SER A 97 -2.91 -14.66 -27.64
C SER A 97 -4.43 -14.78 -27.54
N SER A 98 -4.96 -15.18 -26.39
CA SER A 98 -6.41 -15.30 -26.18
C SER A 98 -7.13 -13.95 -26.05
N VAL A 99 -6.40 -12.85 -25.79
CA VAL A 99 -6.95 -11.49 -25.73
C VAL A 99 -7.69 -11.11 -27.01
N ASP A 100 -7.13 -11.41 -28.18
CA ASP A 100 -7.69 -11.02 -29.48
C ASP A 100 -9.07 -11.63 -29.76
N ALA A 101 -9.36 -12.78 -29.15
CA ALA A 101 -10.64 -13.49 -29.31
C ALA A 101 -11.58 -13.28 -28.10
N PHE A 102 -11.11 -12.64 -27.03
CA PHE A 102 -11.89 -12.48 -25.82
C PHE A 102 -12.88 -11.32 -25.95
N SER A 103 -14.13 -11.61 -25.67
CA SER A 103 -15.18 -10.59 -25.58
C SER A 103 -16.10 -10.89 -24.39
N LEU A 104 -16.46 -9.87 -23.64
CA LEU A 104 -17.35 -9.99 -22.49
C LEU A 104 -18.22 -8.72 -22.37
N ALA A 105 -19.49 -8.89 -22.06
CA ALA A 105 -20.46 -7.80 -21.88
C ALA A 105 -20.59 -6.87 -23.12
N GLY A 106 -20.27 -7.37 -24.32
CA GLY A 106 -20.32 -6.60 -25.59
C GLY A 106 -19.09 -5.74 -25.84
N TYR A 107 -18.04 -5.86 -25.04
CA TYR A 107 -16.74 -5.21 -25.23
C TYR A 107 -15.73 -6.21 -25.81
N ASP A 108 -14.84 -5.71 -26.66
CA ASP A 108 -13.76 -6.43 -27.33
C ASP A 108 -12.37 -5.77 -27.18
N ASP A 109 -12.28 -4.75 -26.29
CA ASP A 109 -11.06 -4.01 -25.96
C ASP A 109 -10.42 -4.49 -24.63
N TRP A 110 -10.64 -5.74 -24.28
CA TRP A 110 -10.03 -6.38 -23.13
C TRP A 110 -8.53 -6.59 -23.34
N ARG A 111 -7.77 -6.61 -22.28
CA ARG A 111 -6.32 -6.85 -22.29
C ARG A 111 -5.86 -7.58 -21.03
N LEU A 112 -4.66 -8.14 -21.06
CA LEU A 112 -3.98 -8.60 -19.89
C LEU A 112 -3.57 -7.39 -19.04
N PRO A 113 -3.84 -7.36 -17.71
CA PRO A 113 -3.49 -6.23 -16.85
C PRO A 113 -1.96 -6.07 -16.75
N THR A 114 -1.48 -4.85 -16.58
CA THR A 114 -0.14 -4.61 -16.07
C THR A 114 -0.02 -5.11 -14.63
N ILE A 115 1.20 -5.26 -14.12
CA ILE A 115 1.40 -5.70 -12.73
C ILE A 115 0.85 -4.67 -11.73
N LYS A 116 0.93 -3.37 -12.02
CA LYS A 116 0.37 -2.31 -11.16
C LYS A 116 -1.16 -2.35 -11.15
N GLU A 117 -1.79 -2.59 -12.28
CA GLU A 117 -3.23 -2.78 -12.36
C GLU A 117 -3.66 -4.03 -11.59
N LEU A 118 -3.02 -5.17 -11.82
CA LEU A 118 -3.37 -6.40 -11.13
C LEU A 118 -3.16 -6.29 -9.61
N TYR A 119 -2.11 -5.58 -9.18
CA TYR A 119 -1.84 -5.36 -7.76
C TYR A 119 -2.80 -4.35 -7.12
N SER A 120 -3.47 -3.48 -7.89
CA SER A 120 -4.44 -2.52 -7.35
C SER A 120 -5.60 -3.18 -6.61
N ILE A 121 -5.98 -4.41 -7.01
CA ILE A 121 -7.08 -5.17 -6.40
C ILE A 121 -6.66 -6.12 -5.28
N ILE A 122 -5.36 -6.16 -4.89
CA ILE A 122 -4.90 -6.96 -3.75
C ILE A 122 -5.43 -6.36 -2.43
N LEU A 123 -5.72 -7.22 -1.43
CA LEU A 123 -6.13 -6.80 -0.09
C LEU A 123 -5.29 -7.50 0.97
N PHE A 124 -4.69 -6.71 1.87
CA PHE A 124 -3.90 -7.22 3.00
C PHE A 124 -4.74 -7.50 4.26
N SER A 125 -6.06 -7.55 4.11
CA SER A 125 -6.94 -8.30 5.03
C SER A 125 -6.84 -9.81 4.82
N GLY A 126 -6.23 -10.26 3.72
CA GLY A 126 -5.89 -11.65 3.43
C GLY A 126 -4.88 -12.25 4.43
N VAL A 127 -4.85 -13.59 4.51
CA VAL A 127 -3.94 -14.34 5.40
C VAL A 127 -3.27 -15.46 4.60
N ASP A 128 -1.95 -15.43 4.50
CA ASP A 128 -1.15 -16.42 3.77
C ASP A 128 -1.34 -17.83 4.35
N PRO A 129 -1.91 -18.77 3.58
CA PRO A 129 -2.17 -20.14 4.02
C PRO A 129 -0.97 -21.06 3.82
N SER A 130 0.23 -20.55 3.54
CA SER A 130 1.43 -21.39 3.35
C SER A 130 1.60 -22.39 4.49
N GLY A 131 1.67 -23.68 4.14
CA GLY A 131 1.72 -24.76 5.13
C GLY A 131 0.37 -25.23 5.66
N TRP A 132 -0.76 -24.72 5.12
CA TRP A 132 -2.09 -25.29 5.39
C TRP A 132 -2.14 -26.77 5.08
N GLN A 133 -2.78 -27.55 5.99
CA GLN A 133 -2.91 -29.00 5.87
C GLN A 133 -4.39 -29.44 5.90
N GLY A 134 -5.31 -28.49 5.89
CA GLY A 134 -6.75 -28.75 5.85
C GLY A 134 -7.27 -28.97 4.43
N SER A 135 -8.53 -29.36 4.32
CA SER A 135 -9.23 -29.53 3.04
C SER A 135 -10.40 -28.56 2.86
N ASP A 136 -10.67 -27.72 3.84
CA ASP A 136 -11.79 -26.76 3.81
C ASP A 136 -11.25 -25.35 3.52
N THR A 137 -11.33 -24.95 2.28
CA THR A 137 -10.86 -23.63 1.80
C THR A 137 -11.75 -22.47 2.27
N ASP A 138 -12.97 -22.73 2.76
CA ASP A 138 -13.86 -21.70 3.32
C ASP A 138 -13.30 -21.10 4.62
N LEU A 139 -12.29 -21.75 5.23
CA LEU A 139 -11.57 -21.25 6.40
C LEU A 139 -10.41 -20.31 6.05
N LEU A 140 -10.11 -20.15 4.78
CA LEU A 140 -8.99 -19.32 4.30
C LEU A 140 -9.51 -17.96 3.86
N THR A 141 -8.66 -16.94 3.98
CA THR A 141 -8.95 -15.57 3.53
C THR A 141 -7.94 -15.17 2.48
N PRO A 142 -8.30 -15.17 1.20
CA PRO A 142 -7.38 -14.75 0.13
C PRO A 142 -7.15 -13.24 0.14
N PHE A 143 -6.13 -12.81 -0.55
CA PHE A 143 -5.75 -11.39 -0.69
C PHE A 143 -6.54 -10.68 -1.79
N ILE A 144 -7.82 -11.00 -1.93
CA ILE A 144 -8.75 -10.36 -2.86
C ILE A 144 -10.17 -10.40 -2.28
N ASP A 145 -11.01 -9.42 -2.63
CA ASP A 145 -12.42 -9.40 -2.18
C ASP A 145 -13.26 -10.47 -2.91
N THR A 146 -13.47 -11.59 -2.26
CA THR A 146 -14.28 -12.71 -2.80
C THR A 146 -15.79 -12.46 -2.80
N ALA A 147 -16.27 -11.39 -2.17
CA ALA A 147 -17.65 -10.97 -2.33
C ALA A 147 -17.89 -10.29 -3.70
N ILE A 148 -16.82 -9.81 -4.33
CA ILE A 148 -16.84 -9.09 -5.60
C ILE A 148 -16.26 -9.95 -6.74
N PHE A 149 -15.07 -10.51 -6.54
CA PHE A 149 -14.34 -11.28 -7.54
C PHE A 149 -14.42 -12.78 -7.25
N GLU A 150 -14.69 -13.59 -8.26
CA GLU A 150 -14.52 -15.03 -8.13
C GLU A 150 -13.03 -15.36 -7.98
N PHE A 151 -12.72 -16.32 -7.12
CA PHE A 151 -11.35 -16.71 -6.80
C PHE A 151 -11.27 -18.22 -6.55
N GLU A 152 -10.18 -18.83 -6.95
CA GLU A 152 -9.88 -20.23 -6.71
C GLU A 152 -8.46 -20.39 -6.17
N TYR A 153 -8.31 -21.27 -5.17
CA TYR A 153 -7.00 -21.75 -4.70
C TYR A 153 -6.43 -22.78 -5.68
N GLY A 154 -5.20 -23.21 -5.46
CA GLY A 154 -4.59 -24.30 -6.20
C GLY A 154 -5.35 -25.62 -5.97
N ASP A 155 -5.44 -26.45 -7.01
CA ASP A 155 -6.11 -27.75 -6.97
C ASP A 155 -5.17 -28.84 -6.40
N GLU A 156 -5.26 -29.09 -5.09
CA GLU A 156 -4.49 -30.14 -4.43
C GLU A 156 -4.79 -31.55 -4.99
N SER A 157 -5.99 -31.76 -5.56
CA SER A 157 -6.34 -33.05 -6.18
C SER A 157 -5.61 -33.27 -7.51
N ALA A 158 -5.21 -32.19 -8.18
CA ALA A 158 -4.34 -32.21 -9.36
C ALA A 158 -2.83 -32.20 -8.98
N GLY A 159 -2.50 -32.16 -7.68
CA GLY A 159 -1.13 -32.14 -7.18
C GLY A 159 -0.51 -30.74 -7.05
N GLU A 160 -1.32 -29.71 -7.15
CA GLU A 160 -0.91 -28.33 -6.87
C GLU A 160 -0.84 -28.06 -5.36
N ARG A 161 -0.13 -27.02 -4.97
CA ARG A 161 -0.20 -26.47 -3.60
C ARG A 161 -1.41 -25.55 -3.47
N ILE A 162 -1.97 -25.42 -2.29
CA ILE A 162 -3.05 -24.47 -2.00
C ILE A 162 -2.72 -23.04 -2.48
N ILE A 163 -1.46 -22.65 -2.44
CA ILE A 163 -0.99 -21.33 -2.88
C ILE A 163 -0.67 -21.24 -4.39
N ASP A 164 -0.92 -22.27 -5.18
CA ASP A 164 -0.69 -22.21 -6.63
C ASP A 164 -1.90 -21.54 -7.33
N ALA A 165 -2.13 -20.27 -6.98
CA ALA A 165 -3.23 -19.43 -7.43
C ALA A 165 -2.74 -18.06 -7.94
N GLN A 166 -1.65 -18.08 -8.68
CA GLN A 166 -1.06 -16.89 -9.29
C GLN A 166 -1.82 -16.49 -10.57
N TYR A 167 -1.79 -15.18 -10.84
CA TYR A 167 -2.39 -14.56 -12.02
C TYR A 167 -1.33 -13.88 -12.85
N TRP A 168 -1.34 -14.08 -14.18
CA TRP A 168 -0.47 -13.39 -15.12
C TRP A 168 -0.76 -11.90 -15.19
N SER A 169 0.30 -11.09 -15.27
CA SER A 169 0.23 -9.74 -15.80
C SER A 169 0.96 -9.65 -17.13
N SER A 170 0.74 -8.58 -17.89
CA SER A 170 1.48 -8.31 -19.14
C SER A 170 2.90 -7.76 -18.92
N THR A 171 3.30 -7.53 -17.66
CA THR A 171 4.59 -6.92 -17.34
C THR A 171 5.69 -7.97 -17.35
N ILE A 172 6.61 -7.84 -18.31
CA ILE A 172 7.79 -8.70 -18.44
C ILE A 172 8.94 -8.04 -17.66
N TYR A 173 9.73 -8.83 -16.95
CA TYR A 173 10.96 -8.39 -16.34
C TYR A 173 11.97 -7.96 -17.41
N VAL A 174 12.57 -6.79 -17.23
CA VAL A 174 13.50 -6.21 -18.21
C VAL A 174 14.83 -6.96 -18.29
N SER A 175 15.11 -7.86 -17.34
CA SER A 175 16.24 -8.79 -17.35
C SER A 175 15.73 -10.23 -17.38
N THR A 176 16.46 -11.17 -16.81
CA THR A 176 16.09 -12.59 -16.73
C THR A 176 16.20 -13.07 -15.29
N THR A 177 15.50 -14.16 -14.94
CA THR A 177 15.65 -14.81 -13.64
C THR A 177 16.19 -16.23 -13.77
N MET A 178 16.66 -16.82 -12.67
CA MET A 178 17.04 -18.22 -12.57
C MET A 178 17.91 -18.72 -13.76
N ASN A 179 19.04 -18.03 -14.00
CA ASN A 179 20.00 -18.35 -15.07
C ASN A 179 19.48 -18.16 -16.52
N GLY A 180 18.74 -17.09 -16.77
CA GLY A 180 18.42 -16.65 -18.13
C GLY A 180 17.01 -16.97 -18.59
N ASN A 181 16.08 -17.26 -17.70
CA ASN A 181 14.67 -17.42 -18.07
C ASN A 181 14.02 -16.05 -18.32
N GLU A 182 13.34 -15.91 -19.45
CA GLU A 182 12.39 -14.82 -19.65
C GLU A 182 11.29 -14.92 -18.60
N THR A 183 10.94 -13.79 -17.99
CA THR A 183 10.13 -13.79 -16.77
C THR A 183 9.02 -12.74 -16.87
N ALA A 184 7.78 -13.17 -16.66
CA ALA A 184 6.64 -12.28 -16.49
C ALA A 184 6.28 -12.16 -15.02
N PHE A 185 5.91 -10.96 -14.57
CA PHE A 185 5.40 -10.75 -13.22
C PHE A 185 3.95 -11.21 -13.10
N GLY A 186 3.62 -11.73 -11.94
CA GLY A 186 2.25 -12.09 -11.57
C GLY A 186 1.96 -11.80 -10.11
N VAL A 187 0.67 -11.66 -9.82
CA VAL A 187 0.14 -11.55 -8.44
C VAL A 187 -0.42 -12.89 -8.02
N ASN A 188 -0.04 -13.33 -6.85
CA ASN A 188 -0.65 -14.49 -6.22
C ASN A 188 -1.62 -14.03 -5.13
N PHE A 189 -2.90 -14.13 -5.37
CA PHE A 189 -3.93 -13.73 -4.41
C PHE A 189 -4.17 -14.75 -3.29
N ALA A 190 -3.60 -15.96 -3.36
CA ALA A 190 -3.63 -16.88 -2.23
C ALA A 190 -2.60 -16.53 -1.17
N ASP A 191 -1.37 -16.15 -1.56
CA ASP A 191 -0.27 -15.86 -0.64
C ASP A 191 0.14 -14.38 -0.58
N GLY A 192 -0.56 -13.48 -1.29
CA GLY A 192 -0.39 -12.04 -1.18
C GLY A 192 0.94 -11.50 -1.71
N ARG A 193 1.48 -12.04 -2.83
CA ARG A 193 2.81 -11.70 -3.33
C ARG A 193 2.86 -11.37 -4.81
N ILE A 194 3.82 -10.50 -5.19
CA ILE A 194 4.29 -10.35 -6.57
C ILE A 194 5.55 -11.19 -6.74
N LYS A 195 5.57 -12.01 -7.77
CA LYS A 195 6.72 -12.85 -8.15
C LYS A 195 6.94 -12.80 -9.65
N GLY A 196 8.20 -12.98 -10.07
CA GLY A 196 8.53 -13.34 -11.43
C GLY A 196 8.30 -14.84 -11.66
N TYR A 197 7.69 -15.16 -12.78
CA TYR A 197 7.44 -16.54 -13.21
C TYR A 197 7.97 -16.75 -14.61
N PRO A 198 8.55 -17.93 -14.95
CA PRO A 198 9.00 -18.22 -16.29
C PRO A 198 7.87 -18.02 -17.31
N ALA A 199 8.09 -17.14 -18.29
CA ALA A 199 7.16 -16.89 -19.40
C ALA A 199 7.25 -17.97 -20.48
N GLU A 200 8.41 -18.63 -20.60
CA GLU A 200 8.73 -19.66 -21.57
C GLU A 200 8.96 -21.01 -20.86
N PRO A 201 8.84 -22.14 -21.59
CA PRO A 201 9.17 -23.45 -21.05
C PRO A 201 10.62 -23.54 -20.57
N VAL A 202 10.85 -24.06 -19.37
CA VAL A 202 12.16 -24.16 -18.72
C VAL A 202 12.63 -25.60 -18.62
N GLY A 203 13.82 -25.89 -19.09
CA GLY A 203 14.44 -27.21 -18.98
C GLY A 203 14.84 -27.81 -20.33
N PRO A 204 15.39 -29.04 -20.34
CA PRO A 204 15.82 -29.71 -21.56
C PRO A 204 14.61 -30.18 -22.40
N PRO A 205 14.73 -30.20 -23.73
CA PRO A 205 13.67 -30.65 -24.64
C PRO A 205 13.02 -31.97 -24.26
N GLY A 206 11.70 -31.97 -24.11
CA GLY A 206 10.91 -33.14 -23.71
C GLY A 206 10.82 -33.39 -22.21
N GLN A 207 11.39 -32.50 -21.39
CA GLN A 207 11.30 -32.48 -19.91
C GLN A 207 11.13 -31.07 -19.40
N GLU A 208 10.55 -30.20 -20.21
CA GLU A 208 10.33 -28.81 -19.87
C GLU A 208 9.27 -28.69 -18.75
N PHE A 209 9.54 -27.81 -17.78
CA PHE A 209 8.53 -27.26 -16.91
C PHE A 209 7.82 -26.11 -17.63
N ILE A 210 6.51 -26.21 -17.75
CA ILE A 210 5.66 -25.20 -18.37
C ILE A 210 4.83 -24.57 -17.26
N MET A 211 5.03 -23.27 -17.05
CA MET A 211 4.25 -22.52 -16.07
C MET A 211 2.87 -22.19 -16.62
N THR A 212 1.83 -22.44 -15.83
CA THR A 212 0.46 -22.00 -16.12
C THR A 212 -0.08 -21.21 -14.94
N SER A 213 -0.87 -20.17 -15.23
CA SER A 213 -1.47 -19.30 -14.22
C SER A 213 -2.87 -18.89 -14.63
N PHE A 214 -3.66 -18.48 -13.67
CA PHE A 214 -4.95 -17.83 -13.93
C PHE A 214 -4.76 -16.51 -14.69
N VAL A 215 -5.83 -16.04 -15.33
CA VAL A 215 -5.91 -14.74 -15.98
C VAL A 215 -7.17 -14.02 -15.50
N ARG A 216 -7.06 -12.73 -15.32
CA ARG A 216 -8.19 -11.81 -15.11
C ARG A 216 -8.02 -10.64 -16.05
N TYR A 217 -8.80 -10.59 -17.09
CA TYR A 217 -8.74 -9.51 -18.06
C TYR A 217 -9.27 -8.21 -17.51
N VAL A 218 -8.70 -7.11 -17.99
CA VAL A 218 -9.04 -5.74 -17.63
C VAL A 218 -9.28 -4.92 -18.89
N ARG A 219 -10.07 -3.86 -18.77
CA ARG A 219 -10.22 -2.81 -19.77
C ARG A 219 -10.36 -1.45 -19.10
N GLY A 220 -10.17 -0.40 -19.87
CA GLY A 220 -10.20 0.99 -19.40
C GLY A 220 -8.88 1.71 -19.63
N SER A 221 -8.78 2.95 -19.16
CA SER A 221 -7.57 3.76 -19.29
C SER A 221 -6.41 3.14 -18.52
N GLU A 222 -5.19 3.41 -18.96
CA GLU A 222 -3.98 2.94 -18.31
C GLU A 222 -3.91 3.47 -16.86
N TYR A 223 -3.56 2.58 -15.93
CA TYR A 223 -3.40 2.86 -14.50
C TYR A 223 -1.96 2.62 -14.06
N GLY A 224 -1.50 3.38 -13.07
CA GLY A 224 -0.17 3.20 -12.48
C GLY A 224 0.96 3.91 -13.24
N VAL A 225 0.63 4.84 -14.14
CA VAL A 225 1.61 5.71 -14.81
C VAL A 225 1.91 6.90 -13.92
N ASN A 226 3.14 7.00 -13.45
CA ASN A 226 3.60 8.07 -12.57
C ASN A 226 3.95 9.34 -13.36
N ASP A 227 3.81 10.50 -12.71
CA ASP A 227 4.23 11.82 -13.20
C ASP A 227 5.07 12.51 -12.13
N PHE A 228 6.36 12.18 -12.09
CA PHE A 228 7.26 12.63 -11.05
C PHE A 228 7.82 14.02 -11.32
N THR A 229 7.75 14.89 -10.31
CA THR A 229 8.37 16.22 -10.28
C THR A 229 9.36 16.31 -9.13
N ASP A 230 10.62 16.70 -9.42
CA ASP A 230 11.61 17.03 -8.40
C ASP A 230 11.28 18.40 -7.79
N ASN A 231 11.05 18.44 -6.48
CA ASN A 231 10.73 19.67 -5.75
C ASN A 231 11.98 20.51 -5.43
N GLY A 232 13.20 20.02 -5.75
CA GLY A 232 14.48 20.71 -5.51
C GLY A 232 14.88 20.81 -4.04
N SER A 233 14.15 20.16 -3.13
CA SER A 233 14.34 20.22 -1.68
C SER A 233 14.69 18.87 -1.05
N GLY A 234 14.96 17.84 -1.86
CA GLY A 234 15.16 16.46 -1.41
C GLY A 234 13.87 15.65 -1.35
N SER A 235 12.79 16.13 -1.97
CA SER A 235 11.54 15.42 -2.15
C SER A 235 11.11 15.38 -3.63
N VAL A 236 10.31 14.38 -3.97
CA VAL A 236 9.73 14.14 -5.30
C VAL A 236 8.22 14.02 -5.14
N THR A 237 7.46 14.77 -5.93
CA THR A 237 6.00 14.63 -5.98
C THR A 237 5.60 13.83 -7.20
N ASP A 238 4.77 12.82 -7.00
CA ASP A 238 4.05 12.15 -8.07
C ASP A 238 2.72 12.89 -8.31
N GLN A 239 2.66 13.67 -9.38
CA GLN A 239 1.48 14.44 -9.75
C GLN A 239 0.28 13.54 -10.09
N ALA A 240 0.55 12.33 -10.56
CA ALA A 240 -0.49 11.38 -10.93
C ALA A 240 -1.26 10.85 -9.72
N THR A 241 -0.58 10.64 -8.59
CA THR A 241 -1.18 10.09 -7.36
C THR A 241 -1.43 11.14 -6.28
N GLY A 242 -0.80 12.32 -6.39
CA GLY A 242 -0.82 13.33 -5.33
C GLY A 242 0.02 12.95 -4.11
N LEU A 243 0.94 11.99 -4.23
CA LEU A 243 1.86 11.58 -3.17
C LEU A 243 3.20 12.28 -3.29
N MET A 244 3.76 12.70 -2.16
CA MET A 244 5.10 13.25 -2.04
C MET A 244 5.99 12.24 -1.32
N TRP A 245 7.19 12.04 -1.87
CA TRP A 245 8.18 11.09 -1.40
C TRP A 245 9.47 11.79 -0.99
N ILE A 246 10.20 11.27 0.00
CA ILE A 246 11.59 11.65 0.16
C ILE A 246 12.41 11.13 -1.04
N GLN A 247 13.34 11.94 -1.54
CA GLN A 247 14.17 11.60 -2.70
C GLN A 247 15.17 10.48 -2.37
N GLY A 248 15.76 10.53 -1.17
CA GLY A 248 16.64 9.49 -0.62
C GLY A 248 15.89 8.38 0.11
N ASP A 249 16.62 7.62 0.89
CA ASP A 249 16.13 6.56 1.77
C ASP A 249 16.75 6.65 3.17
N SER A 250 16.63 5.61 3.99
CA SER A 250 17.19 5.57 5.34
C SER A 250 18.73 5.50 5.39
N GLU A 251 19.40 5.25 4.27
CA GLU A 251 20.86 5.03 4.13
C GLU A 251 21.41 3.86 4.95
N ILE A 252 20.59 3.26 5.79
CA ILE A 252 20.91 2.08 6.62
C ILE A 252 19.75 1.09 6.61
N GLY A 253 20.07 -0.19 6.76
CA GLY A 253 19.08 -1.22 7.02
C GLY A 253 18.53 -1.12 8.44
N LEU A 254 17.21 -1.26 8.59
CA LEU A 254 16.45 -1.17 9.83
C LEU A 254 15.52 -2.37 9.92
N ASN A 255 15.36 -2.96 11.10
CA ASN A 255 14.25 -3.88 11.30
C ASN A 255 12.92 -3.10 11.28
N TRP A 256 11.79 -3.78 11.23
CA TRP A 256 10.51 -3.13 10.97
C TRP A 256 10.09 -2.12 12.06
N GLU A 257 10.35 -2.43 13.33
CA GLU A 257 10.08 -1.54 14.46
C GLU A 257 11.00 -0.30 14.45
N GLU A 258 12.29 -0.52 14.17
CA GLU A 258 13.24 0.58 13.98
C GLU A 258 12.86 1.46 12.78
N ALA A 259 12.32 0.86 11.70
CA ALA A 259 11.84 1.56 10.53
C ALA A 259 10.66 2.50 10.85
N LEU A 260 9.67 2.03 11.61
CA LEU A 260 8.56 2.87 12.10
C LEU A 260 9.07 4.01 13.00
N SER A 261 10.00 3.69 13.91
CA SER A 261 10.63 4.67 14.81
C SER A 261 11.43 5.73 14.04
N TRP A 262 12.12 5.33 12.96
CA TRP A 262 12.87 6.25 12.10
C TRP A 262 11.93 7.24 11.41
N VAL A 263 10.78 6.80 10.90
CA VAL A 263 9.76 7.68 10.33
C VAL A 263 9.21 8.66 11.37
N ALA A 264 8.89 8.18 12.59
CA ALA A 264 8.46 9.03 13.68
C ALA A 264 9.51 10.08 14.07
N GLN A 265 10.80 9.71 14.02
CA GLN A 265 11.91 10.66 14.21
C GLN A 265 11.93 11.73 13.11
N LYS A 266 11.71 11.39 11.84
CA LYS A 266 11.65 12.38 10.74
C LYS A 266 10.54 13.40 10.95
N ASN A 267 9.40 12.98 11.47
CA ASN A 267 8.32 13.89 11.85
C ASN A 267 8.71 14.81 13.02
N THR A 268 9.39 14.28 14.04
CA THR A 268 9.90 15.09 15.16
C THR A 268 10.94 16.12 14.70
N GLU A 269 11.75 15.77 13.71
CA GLU A 269 12.77 16.65 13.11
C GLU A 269 12.18 17.69 12.16
N ASN A 270 10.89 17.66 11.86
CA ASN A 270 10.25 18.45 10.81
C ASN A 270 11.04 18.31 9.47
N TYR A 271 11.30 17.04 9.09
CA TYR A 271 12.20 16.73 7.99
C TYR A 271 11.68 17.26 6.66
N LEU A 272 12.52 18.01 5.94
CA LEU A 272 12.16 18.75 4.71
C LEU A 272 11.01 19.76 4.90
N GLY A 273 10.73 20.20 6.14
CA GLY A 273 9.65 21.13 6.47
C GLY A 273 8.29 20.45 6.72
N TYR A 274 8.25 19.13 6.90
CA TYR A 274 7.01 18.37 7.11
C TYR A 274 7.11 17.47 8.32
N SER A 275 5.96 17.30 9.03
CA SER A 275 5.82 16.48 10.23
C SER A 275 4.79 15.34 10.10
N ASP A 276 4.35 15.07 8.88
CA ASP A 276 3.32 14.08 8.54
C ASP A 276 3.84 12.96 7.61
N TRP A 277 5.15 12.71 7.62
CA TRP A 277 5.76 11.58 6.93
C TRP A 277 5.25 10.27 7.51
N ARG A 278 5.01 9.30 6.65
CA ARG A 278 4.65 7.93 7.04
C ARG A 278 5.44 6.90 6.25
N MET A 279 5.50 5.69 6.76
CA MET A 279 5.95 4.56 5.98
C MET A 279 4.90 4.27 4.90
N PRO A 280 5.27 4.09 3.63
CA PRO A 280 4.30 3.77 2.58
C PRO A 280 3.63 2.43 2.86
N ASN A 281 2.38 2.29 2.46
CA ASN A 281 1.77 0.98 2.37
C ASN A 281 2.27 0.19 1.16
N ALA A 282 1.89 -1.09 1.07
CA ALA A 282 2.37 -1.99 0.03
C ALA A 282 2.03 -1.51 -1.39
N LYS A 283 0.82 -0.97 -1.61
CA LYS A 283 0.39 -0.49 -2.92
C LYS A 283 1.07 0.81 -3.33
N GLU A 284 1.29 1.71 -2.39
CA GLU A 284 1.99 2.97 -2.64
C GLU A 284 3.44 2.72 -3.05
N LEU A 285 4.15 1.89 -2.28
CA LEU A 285 5.56 1.61 -2.58
C LEU A 285 5.71 0.83 -3.88
N GLN A 286 4.84 -0.15 -4.16
CA GLN A 286 4.79 -0.84 -5.44
C GLN A 286 4.45 0.12 -6.59
N GLY A 287 3.61 1.13 -6.34
CA GLY A 287 3.21 2.14 -7.31
C GLY A 287 4.38 2.94 -7.90
N ILE A 288 5.50 3.10 -7.18
CA ILE A 288 6.69 3.81 -7.68
C ILE A 288 7.76 2.91 -8.31
N VAL A 289 7.52 1.60 -8.40
CA VAL A 289 8.44 0.69 -9.13
C VAL A 289 8.43 1.03 -10.63
N ASP A 290 9.61 1.13 -11.20
CA ASP A 290 9.84 1.28 -12.64
C ASP A 290 10.30 -0.06 -13.22
N TYR A 291 9.36 -0.82 -13.76
CA TYR A 291 9.60 -2.15 -14.34
C TYR A 291 10.41 -2.14 -15.64
N THR A 292 10.81 -0.96 -16.13
CA THR A 292 11.73 -0.84 -17.27
C THR A 292 13.20 -0.80 -16.84
N ARG A 293 13.47 -0.94 -15.53
CA ARG A 293 14.81 -0.82 -14.94
C ARG A 293 15.16 -2.02 -14.07
N SER A 294 16.45 -2.37 -14.07
CA SER A 294 17.00 -3.39 -13.17
C SER A 294 18.50 -3.19 -12.96
N PRO A 295 19.09 -3.76 -11.89
CA PRO A 295 20.54 -3.74 -11.68
C PRO A 295 21.32 -4.22 -12.89
N GLU A 296 20.95 -5.36 -13.47
CA GLU A 296 21.67 -6.00 -14.57
C GLU A 296 21.56 -5.26 -15.92
N THR A 297 20.34 -4.76 -16.27
CA THR A 297 20.09 -4.22 -17.62
C THR A 297 20.33 -2.73 -17.71
N THR A 298 20.00 -1.98 -16.66
CA THR A 298 20.12 -0.50 -16.66
C THR A 298 21.16 0.00 -15.67
N ASN A 299 21.82 -0.89 -14.94
CA ASN A 299 22.77 -0.56 -13.86
C ASN A 299 22.16 0.43 -12.86
N SER A 300 20.92 0.15 -12.43
CA SER A 300 20.15 1.02 -11.54
C SER A 300 19.09 0.23 -10.77
N ALA A 301 18.65 0.77 -9.65
CA ALA A 301 17.44 0.29 -8.99
C ALA A 301 16.21 0.38 -9.90
N ALA A 302 15.21 -0.45 -9.66
CA ALA A 302 13.92 -0.47 -10.36
C ALA A 302 13.01 0.70 -9.90
N ILE A 303 13.50 1.92 -10.03
CA ILE A 303 12.78 3.15 -9.67
C ILE A 303 13.23 4.30 -10.59
N GLY A 304 12.37 5.30 -10.75
CA GLY A 304 12.66 6.46 -11.59
C GLY A 304 13.91 7.24 -11.15
N PRO A 305 14.66 7.85 -12.09
CA PRO A 305 15.97 8.43 -11.83
C PRO A 305 15.96 9.71 -10.95
N LEU A 306 14.79 10.23 -10.61
CA LEU A 306 14.65 11.33 -9.64
C LEU A 306 14.85 10.85 -8.20
N PHE A 307 14.76 9.54 -7.94
CA PHE A 307 15.01 8.95 -6.64
C PHE A 307 16.46 8.50 -6.50
N THR A 308 16.98 8.63 -5.29
CA THR A 308 18.31 8.10 -4.92
C THR A 308 18.11 6.85 -4.08
N CYS A 309 18.67 5.73 -4.52
CA CYS A 309 18.70 4.48 -3.76
C CYS A 309 20.12 4.22 -3.25
N SER A 310 20.22 3.82 -1.99
CA SER A 310 21.47 3.31 -1.44
C SER A 310 21.92 2.07 -2.19
N VAL A 311 23.21 1.94 -2.42
CA VAL A 311 23.82 0.71 -2.93
C VAL A 311 24.19 -0.16 -1.74
N ILE A 312 23.88 -1.43 -1.82
CA ILE A 312 24.28 -2.44 -0.82
C ILE A 312 25.24 -3.44 -1.47
N THR A 313 26.03 -4.12 -0.64
CA THR A 313 26.71 -5.35 -1.05
C THR A 313 25.78 -6.51 -0.71
N ASP A 314 25.43 -7.31 -1.69
CA ASP A 314 24.55 -8.44 -1.52
C ASP A 314 25.22 -9.68 -0.89
N GLU A 315 24.52 -10.78 -0.84
CA GLU A 315 24.92 -12.01 -0.17
C GLU A 315 26.05 -12.77 -0.92
N ASP A 316 26.35 -12.38 -2.17
CA ASP A 316 27.46 -12.92 -2.98
C ASP A 316 28.64 -11.92 -3.09
N GLY A 317 28.50 -10.74 -2.51
CA GLY A 317 29.52 -9.70 -2.45
C GLY A 317 29.50 -8.70 -3.61
N GLU A 318 28.44 -8.70 -4.41
CA GLU A 318 28.25 -7.81 -5.54
C GLU A 318 27.40 -6.58 -5.17
N ASP A 319 27.50 -5.52 -5.97
CA ASP A 319 26.71 -4.30 -5.80
C ASP A 319 25.25 -4.57 -6.20
N ASN A 320 24.32 -4.25 -5.31
CA ASN A 320 22.88 -4.41 -5.52
C ASN A 320 22.11 -3.27 -4.82
N TYR A 321 20.77 -3.30 -4.88
CA TYR A 321 19.92 -2.33 -4.19
C TYR A 321 19.07 -3.04 -3.13
N PRO A 322 18.70 -2.30 -2.04
CA PRO A 322 18.02 -2.91 -0.91
C PRO A 322 16.56 -3.26 -1.19
N PHE A 323 16.01 -4.10 -0.32
CA PHE A 323 14.58 -4.23 -0.09
C PHE A 323 14.09 -3.05 0.75
N TYR A 324 12.87 -2.60 0.49
CA TYR A 324 12.28 -1.47 1.21
C TYR A 324 11.03 -1.92 1.96
N TRP A 325 10.99 -1.63 3.26
CA TRP A 325 9.85 -1.89 4.10
C TRP A 325 8.63 -1.08 3.71
N THR A 326 7.46 -1.67 3.93
CA THR A 326 6.16 -0.99 3.97
C THR A 326 5.59 -1.03 5.39
N GLY A 327 4.61 -0.19 5.67
CA GLY A 327 3.83 -0.23 6.92
C GLY A 327 2.89 -1.44 7.01
N THR A 328 2.77 -2.21 5.92
CA THR A 328 1.81 -3.31 5.77
C THR A 328 2.34 -4.61 6.35
N THR A 329 1.60 -5.20 7.27
CA THR A 329 1.89 -6.55 7.78
C THR A 329 1.42 -7.61 6.80
N HIS A 330 2.25 -8.60 6.54
CA HIS A 330 1.89 -9.80 5.80
C HIS A 330 1.43 -10.88 6.79
N ALA A 331 0.12 -10.96 7.03
CA ALA A 331 -0.45 -11.93 7.95
C ALA A 331 -0.32 -13.36 7.42
N ASN A 332 0.02 -14.31 8.30
CA ASN A 332 0.22 -15.72 7.97
C ASN A 332 -0.46 -16.60 9.02
N MET A 333 -1.09 -17.69 8.60
CA MET A 333 -1.85 -18.60 9.49
C MET A 333 -1.01 -19.24 10.59
N GLN A 334 0.29 -19.45 10.37
CA GLN A 334 1.16 -20.14 11.33
C GLN A 334 1.80 -19.21 12.35
N VAL A 335 2.12 -17.98 11.94
CA VAL A 335 2.95 -17.07 12.74
C VAL A 335 2.37 -15.64 12.78
N ASN A 336 1.10 -15.49 12.49
CA ASN A 336 0.34 -14.24 12.49
C ASN A 336 1.26 -13.00 12.24
N GLY A 337 1.20 -11.91 12.84
CA GLY A 337 1.92 -10.66 12.57
C GLY A 337 3.46 -10.66 12.44
N LYS A 338 4.14 -11.82 12.34
CA LYS A 338 5.61 -11.92 12.31
C LYS A 338 6.25 -11.28 11.08
N TYR A 339 5.58 -11.24 9.93
CA TYR A 339 6.13 -10.76 8.66
C TYR A 339 5.56 -9.41 8.28
N ALA A 340 6.39 -8.58 7.63
CA ALA A 340 5.95 -7.36 6.95
C ALA A 340 6.31 -7.40 5.47
N VAL A 341 5.53 -6.68 4.68
CA VAL A 341 5.71 -6.57 3.24
C VAL A 341 6.92 -5.69 2.92
N TYR A 342 7.73 -6.13 1.96
CA TYR A 342 8.74 -5.30 1.32
C TYR A 342 8.61 -5.31 -0.20
N ILE A 343 9.17 -4.29 -0.85
CA ILE A 343 9.37 -4.22 -2.30
C ILE A 343 10.88 -4.28 -2.58
N SER A 344 11.29 -5.12 -3.53
CA SER A 344 12.67 -5.17 -3.99
C SER A 344 12.90 -4.16 -5.10
N PHE A 345 13.75 -3.15 -4.87
CA PHE A 345 14.23 -2.28 -5.95
C PHE A 345 15.53 -2.77 -6.60
N GLY A 346 16.21 -3.72 -5.96
CA GLY A 346 17.28 -4.52 -6.53
C GLY A 346 16.79 -5.89 -6.98
N GLU A 347 17.70 -6.77 -7.29
CA GLU A 347 17.41 -8.18 -7.58
C GLU A 347 16.75 -8.85 -6.37
N ALA A 348 15.74 -9.65 -6.63
CA ALA A 348 15.07 -10.44 -5.61
C ALA A 348 15.73 -11.82 -5.52
N LEU A 349 16.86 -11.86 -4.83
CA LEU A 349 17.77 -13.00 -4.77
C LEU A 349 17.21 -14.19 -3.96
N GLY A 350 17.63 -15.37 -4.33
CA GLY A 350 17.34 -16.61 -3.61
C GLY A 350 18.41 -17.68 -3.78
N TRP A 351 18.60 -18.50 -2.75
CA TRP A 351 19.53 -19.62 -2.72
C TRP A 351 18.90 -20.87 -3.34
N MET A 352 19.11 -21.07 -4.63
CA MET A 352 18.61 -22.25 -5.35
C MET A 352 19.58 -23.41 -5.24
N GLU A 353 19.06 -24.58 -4.86
CA GLU A 353 19.83 -25.82 -4.88
C GLU A 353 19.96 -26.37 -6.31
N MET A 354 21.15 -26.35 -6.87
CA MET A 354 21.40 -26.69 -8.27
C MET A 354 22.47 -27.77 -8.41
N PRO A 355 22.15 -28.98 -8.91
CA PRO A 355 20.80 -29.48 -9.19
C PRO A 355 20.01 -29.77 -7.87
N PRO A 356 18.67 -29.89 -7.96
CA PRO A 356 17.87 -30.18 -6.76
C PRO A 356 18.36 -31.39 -5.97
N ASN A 357 18.39 -31.30 -4.62
CA ASN A 357 18.85 -32.30 -3.67
C ASN A 357 20.36 -32.61 -3.77
N SER A 358 21.18 -31.70 -4.30
CA SER A 358 22.65 -31.86 -4.40
C SER A 358 23.40 -31.33 -3.18
N GLY A 359 22.77 -30.47 -2.37
CA GLY A 359 23.44 -29.71 -1.30
C GLY A 359 24.27 -28.54 -1.85
N ASN A 360 24.22 -28.25 -3.15
CA ASN A 360 24.96 -27.17 -3.77
C ASN A 360 24.04 -25.99 -4.05
N PHE A 361 24.12 -24.96 -3.24
CA PHE A 361 23.31 -23.75 -3.34
C PHE A 361 24.00 -22.69 -4.19
N GLN A 362 23.25 -22.03 -5.06
CA GLN A 362 23.67 -20.89 -5.88
C GLN A 362 22.74 -19.72 -5.60
N LEU A 363 23.31 -18.54 -5.45
CA LEU A 363 22.53 -17.31 -5.32
C LEU A 363 22.13 -16.84 -6.72
N LEU A 364 20.86 -16.63 -6.93
CA LEU A 364 20.29 -16.24 -8.22
C LEU A 364 19.22 -15.18 -8.01
N ASP A 365 19.02 -14.31 -9.00
CA ASP A 365 17.77 -13.54 -9.07
C ASP A 365 16.62 -14.50 -9.36
N VAL A 366 15.74 -14.70 -8.40
CA VAL A 366 14.63 -15.68 -8.49
C VAL A 366 13.28 -15.06 -8.79
N HIS A 367 13.13 -13.73 -8.61
CA HIS A 367 11.84 -13.06 -8.79
C HIS A 367 11.89 -11.76 -9.60
N GLY A 368 13.07 -11.20 -9.84
CA GLY A 368 13.25 -9.93 -10.54
C GLY A 368 13.08 -8.69 -9.65
N ALA A 369 13.76 -7.60 -10.05
CA ALA A 369 13.57 -6.29 -9.42
C ALA A 369 12.14 -5.79 -9.63
N GLY A 370 11.50 -5.34 -8.56
CA GLY A 370 10.07 -5.00 -8.52
C GLY A 370 9.18 -6.10 -7.91
N ALA A 371 9.75 -7.24 -7.52
CA ALA A 371 9.03 -8.26 -6.76
C ALA A 371 8.59 -7.72 -5.39
N GLN A 372 7.42 -8.15 -4.92
CA GLN A 372 6.93 -7.90 -3.58
C GLN A 372 6.92 -9.20 -2.79
N ARG A 373 7.61 -9.19 -1.66
CA ARG A 373 7.73 -10.35 -0.77
C ARG A 373 7.51 -9.91 0.68
N SER A 374 7.89 -10.74 1.63
CA SER A 374 7.79 -10.44 3.06
C SER A 374 8.96 -11.03 3.84
N ASP A 375 9.53 -10.23 4.74
CA ASP A 375 10.58 -10.65 5.67
C ASP A 375 10.03 -10.68 7.10
N PRO A 376 10.66 -11.49 7.99
CA PRO A 376 10.42 -11.35 9.42
C PRO A 376 10.70 -9.92 9.88
N LYS A 377 9.80 -9.35 10.68
CA LYS A 377 9.93 -7.99 11.22
C LYS A 377 11.16 -7.79 12.11
N SER A 378 11.65 -8.87 12.71
CA SER A 378 12.81 -8.90 13.60
C SER A 378 13.48 -10.27 13.61
N GLY A 379 14.70 -10.35 14.08
CA GLY A 379 15.48 -11.59 14.18
C GLY A 379 16.92 -11.40 13.72
N ASP A 380 17.59 -12.52 13.40
CA ASP A 380 18.95 -12.52 12.86
C ASP A 380 18.92 -13.15 11.47
N PRO A 381 19.32 -12.45 10.39
CA PRO A 381 19.37 -13.04 9.04
C PRO A 381 20.19 -14.33 8.94
N SER A 382 21.18 -14.52 9.81
CA SER A 382 22.00 -15.73 9.86
C SER A 382 21.23 -17.00 10.25
N ASP A 383 20.02 -16.87 10.79
CA ASP A 383 19.12 -18.00 11.03
C ASP A 383 18.58 -18.62 9.72
N TRP A 384 18.74 -17.91 8.59
CA TRP A 384 18.32 -18.34 7.25
C TRP A 384 19.48 -18.37 6.24
N PRO A 385 20.51 -19.23 6.45
CA PRO A 385 21.73 -19.22 5.64
C PRO A 385 21.50 -19.56 4.16
N TYR A 386 20.38 -20.18 3.82
CA TYR A 386 19.93 -20.49 2.46
C TYR A 386 18.53 -19.95 2.17
N GLY A 387 18.17 -18.85 2.82
CA GLY A 387 16.90 -18.20 2.61
C GLY A 387 15.69 -19.02 3.08
N HIS A 388 14.51 -18.68 2.55
CA HIS A 388 13.23 -19.30 2.92
C HIS A 388 12.40 -19.69 1.69
N GLY A 389 11.61 -20.75 1.84
CA GLY A 389 10.70 -21.21 0.78
C GLY A 389 11.42 -22.00 -0.34
N PRO A 390 10.66 -22.42 -1.37
CA PRO A 390 11.19 -23.31 -2.43
C PRO A 390 12.27 -22.69 -3.30
N GLN A 391 12.28 -21.36 -3.46
CA GLN A 391 13.31 -20.63 -4.18
C GLN A 391 14.44 -20.13 -3.27
N GLY A 392 14.37 -20.41 -1.97
CA GLY A 392 15.39 -19.97 -1.02
C GLY A 392 15.50 -18.45 -0.93
N ASP A 393 14.35 -17.75 -0.93
CA ASP A 393 14.29 -16.27 -0.89
C ASP A 393 15.19 -15.73 0.22
N VAL A 394 16.10 -14.84 -0.14
CA VAL A 394 17.00 -14.21 0.83
C VAL A 394 16.19 -13.44 1.88
N ILE A 395 16.55 -13.63 3.14
CA ILE A 395 15.94 -12.96 4.29
C ILE A 395 16.94 -11.93 4.82
N ARG A 396 16.59 -10.65 4.71
CA ARG A 396 17.47 -9.54 5.15
C ARG A 396 17.09 -8.97 6.50
N ILE A 397 15.80 -8.86 6.83
CA ILE A 397 15.26 -8.27 8.07
C ILE A 397 15.59 -6.78 8.23
N TYR A 398 16.84 -6.39 7.94
CA TYR A 398 17.29 -4.99 8.01
C TYR A 398 17.10 -4.33 6.64
N ASN A 399 15.84 -4.03 6.30
CA ASN A 399 15.48 -3.42 5.04
C ASN A 399 15.49 -1.88 5.16
N TYR A 400 15.48 -1.19 4.02
CA TYR A 400 15.55 0.27 3.97
C TYR A 400 14.15 0.89 4.02
N VAL A 401 14.09 2.22 4.21
CA VAL A 401 12.82 2.95 4.31
C VAL A 401 12.86 4.19 3.42
N ARG A 402 11.74 4.43 2.73
CA ARG A 402 11.47 5.68 2.03
C ARG A 402 10.13 6.22 2.51
N CYS A 403 10.13 7.45 3.07
CA CYS A 403 8.88 8.04 3.56
C CYS A 403 8.03 8.58 2.42
N VAL A 404 6.73 8.58 2.65
CA VAL A 404 5.69 9.17 1.81
C VAL A 404 4.78 10.06 2.65
N ARG A 405 4.13 11.03 2.02
CA ARG A 405 3.05 11.88 2.57
C ARG A 405 2.13 12.33 1.44
N ASP A 406 0.97 12.88 1.78
CA ASP A 406 0.06 13.48 0.80
C ASP A 406 0.57 14.88 0.38
N ALA A 407 0.78 15.09 -0.92
CA ALA A 407 1.37 16.34 -1.43
C ALA A 407 0.48 17.57 -1.20
N GLY A 408 -0.86 17.37 -1.12
CA GLY A 408 -1.83 18.43 -0.90
C GLY A 408 -2.06 18.82 0.57
N SER A 409 -1.47 18.11 1.52
CA SER A 409 -1.52 18.48 2.93
C SER A 409 -0.48 19.57 3.18
N THR A 410 -0.86 20.83 2.93
CA THR A 410 -0.07 21.96 3.36
C THR A 410 -0.33 22.19 4.84
N ASP A 411 0.65 21.85 5.69
CA ASP A 411 0.78 22.54 6.97
C ASP A 411 1.06 24.01 6.64
N ILE A 412 0.03 24.84 6.58
CA ILE A 412 0.21 26.29 6.55
C ILE A 412 0.75 26.67 7.92
N GLU A 413 2.09 26.70 8.06
CA GLU A 413 2.68 27.44 9.15
C GLU A 413 2.38 28.94 8.96
N GLU A 414 1.29 29.42 9.57
CA GLU A 414 1.27 30.80 9.97
C GLU A 414 2.36 30.97 11.03
N ASN A 415 3.47 31.65 10.64
CA ASN A 415 4.46 32.14 11.58
C ASN A 415 3.80 32.96 12.67
N ASP A 416 3.59 32.38 13.83
CA ASP A 416 3.52 33.12 15.07
C ASP A 416 4.13 32.34 16.23
N ASP A 417 5.02 33.01 16.93
CA ASP A 417 5.85 32.53 18.03
C ASP A 417 5.07 31.81 19.14
N GLN A 418 5.63 30.70 19.61
CA GLN A 418 5.44 29.96 20.87
C GLN A 418 4.65 28.65 20.87
N ASN A 419 5.42 27.56 20.74
CA ASN A 419 5.41 26.31 21.52
C ASN A 419 4.05 25.82 22.09
N THR A 420 3.26 25.06 21.23
CA THR A 420 2.36 23.97 21.67
C THR A 420 1.78 23.27 20.44
N PRO A 421 1.50 21.93 20.44
CA PRO A 421 0.94 21.23 19.28
C PRO A 421 -0.50 21.67 19.01
N ASP A 422 -0.73 22.26 17.85
CA ASP A 422 -2.03 22.74 17.38
C ASP A 422 -2.82 21.59 16.75
N LYS A 423 -3.81 21.05 17.46
CA LYS A 423 -4.78 20.11 16.85
C LYS A 423 -6.20 20.47 17.25
N PHE A 424 -6.95 21.10 16.31
CA PHE A 424 -8.39 21.19 16.41
C PHE A 424 -9.04 20.12 15.53
N GLY A 425 -9.82 19.20 16.11
CA GLY A 425 -10.61 18.25 15.33
C GLY A 425 -11.17 17.09 16.15
N LEU A 426 -12.06 16.33 15.49
CA LEU A 426 -12.51 15.03 15.96
C LEU A 426 -11.44 13.99 15.61
N ILE A 427 -10.86 13.37 16.63
CA ILE A 427 -9.83 12.34 16.44
C ILE A 427 -10.50 11.05 15.96
N GLU A 428 -11.47 10.55 16.75
CA GLU A 428 -12.19 9.32 16.43
C GLU A 428 -13.50 9.19 17.21
N ASN A 429 -14.33 8.20 16.83
CA ASN A 429 -15.37 7.67 17.70
C ASN A 429 -15.34 6.13 17.64
N TYR A 430 -15.25 5.49 18.80
CA TYR A 430 -15.11 4.05 18.92
C TYR A 430 -16.03 3.49 20.03
N PRO A 431 -16.66 2.35 19.74
CA PRO A 431 -16.74 1.63 18.45
C PRO A 431 -17.54 2.43 17.39
N ASN A 432 -17.26 2.17 16.10
CA ASN A 432 -18.05 2.63 14.96
C ASN A 432 -17.96 1.58 13.83
N PRO A 433 -19.01 0.85 13.47
CA PRO A 433 -20.39 0.94 14.02
C PRO A 433 -20.49 0.58 15.51
N PHE A 434 -21.49 1.14 16.20
CA PHE A 434 -21.67 0.93 17.62
C PHE A 434 -23.09 0.47 18.00
N ASN A 435 -23.18 -0.22 19.14
CA ASN A 435 -24.46 -0.62 19.71
C ASN A 435 -24.64 0.10 21.06
N SER A 436 -25.61 1.02 21.09
CA SER A 436 -26.02 1.91 22.13
C SER A 436 -25.02 2.98 22.60
N THR A 437 -23.71 2.72 22.71
CA THR A 437 -22.75 3.72 23.18
C THR A 437 -21.50 3.78 22.30
N THR A 438 -20.96 4.97 22.09
CA THR A 438 -19.64 5.21 21.45
C THR A 438 -18.88 6.28 22.20
N THR A 439 -17.58 6.14 22.29
CA THR A 439 -16.68 7.14 22.84
C THR A 439 -16.22 8.06 21.71
N ILE A 440 -16.33 9.36 21.89
CA ILE A 440 -15.92 10.39 20.93
C ILE A 440 -14.69 11.09 21.50
N ARG A 441 -13.57 11.07 20.77
CA ARG A 441 -12.31 11.74 21.11
C ARG A 441 -12.12 12.96 20.23
N PHE A 442 -11.70 14.07 20.80
CA PHE A 442 -11.44 15.30 20.07
C PHE A 442 -10.37 16.14 20.76
N SER A 443 -9.71 17.01 20.00
CA SER A 443 -8.67 17.92 20.49
C SER A 443 -9.01 19.36 20.18
N LEU A 444 -8.61 20.27 21.07
CA LEU A 444 -8.81 21.71 20.99
C LEU A 444 -7.49 22.44 21.24
N GLU A 445 -7.05 23.24 20.27
CA GLU A 445 -5.78 23.97 20.30
C GLU A 445 -5.75 25.06 21.36
N THR A 446 -6.82 25.84 21.43
CA THR A 446 -6.92 27.00 22.30
C THR A 446 -8.08 26.89 23.28
N HIS A 447 -7.98 27.62 24.36
CA HIS A 447 -9.05 27.75 25.34
C HIS A 447 -10.19 28.60 24.74
N GLY A 448 -11.37 28.02 24.54
CA GLY A 448 -12.51 28.73 23.96
C GLY A 448 -13.80 27.92 24.02
N ASP A 449 -14.88 28.58 23.63
CA ASP A 449 -16.20 27.96 23.61
C ASP A 449 -16.27 26.87 22.52
N VAL A 450 -16.55 25.64 22.94
CA VAL A 450 -16.69 24.48 22.07
C VAL A 450 -18.11 23.92 22.15
N SER A 451 -18.58 23.40 21.05
CA SER A 451 -19.83 22.66 20.96
C SER A 451 -19.60 21.35 20.21
N LEU A 452 -19.88 20.20 20.86
CA LEU A 452 -19.93 18.88 20.25
C LEU A 452 -21.38 18.43 20.14
N GLN A 453 -21.89 18.35 18.94
CA GLN A 453 -23.30 18.10 18.63
C GLN A 453 -23.48 16.91 17.71
N ILE A 454 -24.56 16.19 17.91
CA ILE A 454 -24.97 15.05 17.09
C ILE A 454 -26.16 15.44 16.22
N TYR A 455 -26.10 15.13 14.95
CA TYR A 455 -27.17 15.37 13.98
C TYR A 455 -27.60 14.07 13.30
N ASP A 456 -28.86 13.98 12.91
CA ASP A 456 -29.34 12.94 12.02
C ASP A 456 -29.00 13.27 10.54
N ILE A 457 -29.25 12.32 9.64
CA ILE A 457 -28.95 12.47 8.20
C ILE A 457 -29.75 13.60 7.52
N THR A 458 -30.81 14.10 8.15
CA THR A 458 -31.59 15.24 7.64
C THR A 458 -31.02 16.59 8.09
N GLY A 459 -29.95 16.58 8.90
CA GLY A 459 -29.34 17.79 9.47
C GLY A 459 -30.05 18.31 10.71
N ARG A 460 -30.98 17.54 11.29
CA ARG A 460 -31.65 17.92 12.55
C ARG A 460 -30.75 17.58 13.72
N LEU A 461 -30.57 18.55 14.65
CA LEU A 461 -29.87 18.35 15.89
C LEU A 461 -30.59 17.28 16.76
N VAL A 462 -29.83 16.25 17.12
CA VAL A 462 -30.29 15.13 17.95
C VAL A 462 -29.91 15.36 19.42
N GLU A 463 -28.63 15.73 19.65
CA GLU A 463 -28.12 15.97 21.01
C GLU A 463 -26.94 16.93 21.00
N THR A 464 -26.71 17.62 22.11
CA THR A 464 -25.48 18.37 22.37
C THR A 464 -24.73 17.65 23.48
N VAL A 465 -23.62 17.00 23.13
CA VAL A 465 -22.83 16.17 24.05
C VAL A 465 -21.90 17.03 24.89
N VAL A 466 -21.29 18.05 24.29
CA VAL A 466 -20.43 19.02 24.97
C VAL A 466 -20.84 20.43 24.58
N ASN A 467 -20.88 21.34 25.55
CA ASN A 467 -21.06 22.78 25.31
C ASN A 467 -20.40 23.53 26.47
N GLY A 468 -19.32 24.24 26.18
CA GLY A 468 -18.57 24.95 27.22
C GLY A 468 -17.19 25.35 26.78
N THR A 469 -16.41 25.92 27.71
CA THR A 469 -15.06 26.42 27.47
C THR A 469 -14.04 25.38 27.94
N ILE A 470 -13.37 24.70 27.04
CA ILE A 470 -12.41 23.65 27.31
C ILE A 470 -11.16 23.77 26.43
N ARG A 471 -10.08 23.04 26.76
CA ARG A 471 -8.81 23.01 25.99
C ARG A 471 -8.17 21.63 26.08
N GLY A 472 -7.41 21.26 25.04
CA GLY A 472 -6.64 20.00 24.97
C GLY A 472 -7.48 18.85 24.43
N GLU A 473 -6.99 17.64 24.65
CA GLU A 473 -7.66 16.40 24.24
C GLU A 473 -8.75 16.01 25.22
N HIS A 474 -9.89 15.59 24.70
CA HIS A 474 -11.06 15.20 25.45
C HIS A 474 -11.67 13.92 24.90
N GLU A 475 -12.25 13.17 25.83
CA GLU A 475 -12.99 11.95 25.55
C GLU A 475 -14.36 12.04 26.20
N VAL A 476 -15.42 11.78 25.44
CA VAL A 476 -16.80 11.81 25.93
C VAL A 476 -17.57 10.61 25.40
N VAL A 477 -18.42 10.03 26.23
CA VAL A 477 -19.28 8.92 25.82
C VAL A 477 -20.63 9.47 25.37
N TRP A 478 -21.04 9.10 24.14
CA TRP A 478 -22.41 9.33 23.68
C TRP A 478 -23.24 8.07 23.88
N ASP A 479 -24.30 8.16 24.70
CA ASP A 479 -25.30 7.11 24.87
C ASP A 479 -26.48 7.32 23.90
N ALA A 480 -26.48 6.57 22.82
CA ALA A 480 -27.52 6.58 21.82
C ALA A 480 -28.63 5.55 22.04
N SER A 481 -28.78 5.00 23.26
CA SER A 481 -29.78 3.97 23.60
C SER A 481 -31.22 4.43 23.33
N GLY A 482 -31.50 5.74 23.37
CA GLY A 482 -32.79 6.36 23.08
C GLY A 482 -33.06 6.59 21.59
N TYR A 483 -32.08 6.42 20.70
CA TYR A 483 -32.21 6.79 19.29
C TYR A 483 -32.34 5.57 18.38
N PRO A 484 -32.97 5.66 17.18
CA PRO A 484 -33.10 4.55 16.23
C PRO A 484 -31.75 4.23 15.56
N SER A 485 -31.61 2.97 15.09
CA SER A 485 -30.47 2.58 14.24
C SER A 485 -30.41 3.48 13.01
N GLY A 486 -29.19 3.87 12.60
CA GLY A 486 -29.00 4.76 11.46
C GLY A 486 -27.68 5.51 11.51
N VAL A 487 -27.46 6.31 10.47
CA VAL A 487 -26.30 7.17 10.33
C VAL A 487 -26.52 8.48 11.08
N TYR A 488 -25.52 8.89 11.85
CA TYR A 488 -25.46 10.16 12.55
C TYR A 488 -24.21 10.93 12.18
N LEU A 489 -24.25 12.25 12.31
CA LEU A 489 -23.10 13.13 12.10
C LEU A 489 -22.70 13.76 13.42
N ILE A 490 -21.47 13.53 13.85
CA ILE A 490 -20.83 14.16 14.99
C ILE A 490 -20.18 15.46 14.50
N ARG A 491 -20.56 16.62 15.06
CA ARG A 491 -20.00 17.90 14.68
C ARG A 491 -19.36 18.58 15.88
N LEU A 492 -18.07 18.83 15.78
CA LEU A 492 -17.30 19.66 16.72
C LEU A 492 -17.19 21.07 16.14
N SER A 493 -17.50 22.09 16.94
CA SER A 493 -17.38 23.51 16.55
C SER A 493 -16.61 24.28 17.63
N HIS A 494 -15.67 25.14 17.20
CA HIS A 494 -14.87 26.01 18.07
C HIS A 494 -14.56 27.32 17.31
N GLY A 495 -15.13 28.44 17.74
CA GLY A 495 -15.09 29.68 16.98
C GLY A 495 -15.72 29.49 15.59
N ASP A 496 -14.99 29.89 14.54
CA ASP A 496 -15.43 29.76 13.13
C ASP A 496 -15.06 28.39 12.52
N ARG A 497 -14.35 27.54 13.24
CA ARG A 497 -13.92 26.21 12.78
C ARG A 497 -14.98 25.15 13.11
N THR A 498 -15.16 24.21 12.18
CA THR A 498 -16.08 23.08 12.36
C THR A 498 -15.47 21.81 11.76
N HIS A 499 -15.51 20.72 12.54
CA HIS A 499 -15.13 19.38 12.06
C HIS A 499 -16.32 18.44 12.20
N THR A 500 -16.59 17.62 11.17
CA THR A 500 -17.75 16.71 11.15
C THR A 500 -17.31 15.28 10.79
N ARG A 501 -17.81 14.30 11.55
CA ARG A 501 -17.53 12.88 11.32
C ARG A 501 -18.83 12.06 11.30
N LYS A 502 -18.87 11.05 10.44
CA LYS A 502 -20.01 10.11 10.33
C LYS A 502 -19.85 8.97 11.32
N THR A 503 -20.95 8.55 11.96
CA THR A 503 -21.01 7.37 12.82
C THR A 503 -22.27 6.54 12.53
N LEU A 504 -22.22 5.23 12.75
CA LEU A 504 -23.30 4.30 12.46
C LEU A 504 -23.75 3.59 13.75
N LEU A 505 -25.00 3.85 14.16
CA LEU A 505 -25.65 3.14 15.26
C LEU A 505 -26.38 1.89 14.72
N LEU A 506 -26.04 0.73 15.26
CA LEU A 506 -26.68 -0.57 14.99
C LEU A 506 -27.28 -1.12 16.27
N LYS A 507 -28.58 -1.36 16.30
CA LYS A 507 -29.30 -2.00 17.41
C LYS A 507 -29.80 -3.37 17.00
#